data_c2be8e375aacadf1914e3c0a5062cd81
#
_entry.id   c2be8e375aacadf1914e3c0a5062cd81
#
_cell.length_a   1.000
_cell.length_b   1.000
_cell.length_c   1.000
_cell.angle_alpha   90.00
_cell.angle_beta   90.00
_cell.angle_gamma   90.00
#
_symmetry.space_group_name_H-M   'P 1'
#
loop_
_entity.id
_entity.type
_entity.pdbx_description
1 polymer ?
#
loop_
_entity_poly.entity_id
_entity_poly.type
_entity_poly.pdbx_seq_one_letter_code
_entity_poly.pdbx_strand_id
1 'polypeptide(L)'
;MDPLLSSLAELGCEVRCEGEDGHFPFTLTAHGFGQDHISIDIGHSSQFLSALLIASTLSSEDFMIQVEGTHGMAYIEMTQKMMEQFGVCVERPAADQFRICTGQKYRALDYQIEPDVSAACYFYAMTPLLGIPVCVEHVHFESLQGDVEFLHILEKMGCSAQETENGVLLLPPAGQTDTGTQVPAFHGITVDMSSCSDQVITLAAIAPFADSPTCITGIGHIRFQESDRI
;
A
#
# COMPACT_ATOMS: atom_id res chain seq x y z
N MET A 1 -3.21 -17.74 -3.48
CA MET A 1 -2.16 -18.19 -2.52
C MET A 1 -1.02 -18.94 -3.20
N ASP A 2 -1.28 -19.54 -4.35
CA ASP A 2 -0.35 -20.43 -5.05
C ASP A 2 1.10 -19.90 -5.17
N PRO A 3 1.38 -18.63 -5.58
CA PRO A 3 2.77 -18.16 -5.66
C PRO A 3 3.52 -18.21 -4.33
N LEU A 4 2.86 -17.86 -3.22
CA LEU A 4 3.49 -17.92 -1.89
C LEU A 4 3.72 -19.37 -1.44
N LEU A 5 2.74 -20.24 -1.65
CA LEU A 5 2.86 -21.66 -1.26
C LEU A 5 3.96 -22.37 -2.07
N SER A 6 4.07 -22.06 -3.36
CA SER A 6 5.14 -22.55 -4.21
C SER A 6 6.51 -22.08 -3.73
N SER A 7 6.64 -20.79 -3.39
CA SER A 7 7.87 -20.23 -2.82
C SER A 7 8.25 -20.89 -1.49
N LEU A 8 7.28 -21.10 -0.61
CA LEU A 8 7.54 -21.80 0.67
C LEU A 8 7.95 -23.26 0.48
N ALA A 9 7.35 -23.96 -0.49
CA ALA A 9 7.74 -25.34 -0.84
C ALA A 9 9.18 -25.39 -1.40
N GLU A 10 9.56 -24.43 -2.25
CA GLU A 10 10.93 -24.30 -2.76
C GLU A 10 11.93 -24.05 -1.62
N LEU A 11 11.53 -23.27 -0.61
CA LEU A 11 12.32 -23.04 0.60
C LEU A 11 12.37 -24.24 1.56
N GLY A 12 11.76 -25.37 1.19
CA GLY A 12 11.82 -26.62 1.97
C GLY A 12 10.67 -26.82 2.95
N CYS A 13 9.62 -26.01 2.87
CA CYS A 13 8.40 -26.26 3.66
C CYS A 13 7.54 -27.35 3.00
N GLU A 14 6.95 -28.21 3.82
CA GLU A 14 5.93 -29.14 3.35
C GLU A 14 4.58 -28.44 3.31
N VAL A 15 3.98 -28.33 2.12
CA VAL A 15 2.65 -27.76 1.90
C VAL A 15 1.67 -28.87 1.55
N ARG A 16 0.59 -29.00 2.30
CA ARG A 16 -0.50 -29.94 2.04
C ARG A 16 -1.81 -29.21 1.97
N CYS A 17 -2.36 -29.04 0.77
CA CYS A 17 -3.71 -28.54 0.57
C CYS A 17 -4.76 -29.63 0.92
N GLU A 18 -5.84 -29.22 1.60
CA GLU A 18 -6.93 -30.14 1.98
C GLU A 18 -8.06 -30.17 0.93
N GLY A 19 -8.04 -29.27 -0.03
CA GLY A 19 -8.99 -29.12 -1.12
C GLY A 19 -8.28 -28.89 -2.45
N GLU A 20 -8.58 -27.80 -3.11
CA GLU A 20 -7.96 -27.39 -4.36
C GLU A 20 -6.52 -26.91 -4.11
N ASP A 21 -5.58 -27.34 -4.98
CA ASP A 21 -4.17 -26.95 -4.85
C ASP A 21 -4.01 -25.42 -4.94
N GLY A 22 -3.10 -24.89 -4.11
CA GLY A 22 -2.87 -23.44 -4.04
C GLY A 22 -3.93 -22.62 -3.28
N HIS A 23 -4.94 -23.28 -2.69
CA HIS A 23 -6.04 -22.65 -1.99
C HIS A 23 -6.15 -23.08 -0.53
N PHE A 24 -6.87 -22.29 0.27
CA PHE A 24 -7.26 -22.66 1.64
C PHE A 24 -8.36 -23.74 1.64
N PRO A 25 -8.40 -24.62 2.68
CA PRO A 25 -7.44 -24.76 3.77
C PRO A 25 -6.21 -25.57 3.38
N PHE A 26 -5.09 -25.27 4.01
CA PHE A 26 -3.84 -26.03 3.85
C PHE A 26 -3.09 -26.17 5.19
N THR A 27 -2.27 -27.20 5.29
CA THR A 27 -1.32 -27.40 6.39
C THR A 27 0.08 -27.08 5.90
N LEU A 28 0.82 -26.27 6.66
CA LEU A 28 2.22 -25.93 6.41
C LEU A 28 3.09 -26.52 7.53
N THR A 29 4.09 -27.30 7.15
CA THR A 29 5.12 -27.80 8.07
C THR A 29 6.47 -27.20 7.66
N ALA A 30 7.05 -26.37 8.54
CA ALA A 30 8.30 -25.66 8.27
C ALA A 30 9.40 -26.10 9.23
N HIS A 31 10.63 -26.26 8.70
CA HIS A 31 11.83 -26.63 9.44
C HIS A 31 12.95 -25.57 9.29
N GLY A 32 12.60 -24.32 8.93
CA GLY A 32 13.49 -23.26 8.51
C GLY A 32 13.62 -23.21 6.98
N PHE A 33 14.45 -22.31 6.49
CA PHE A 33 14.72 -22.20 5.05
C PHE A 33 15.85 -23.15 4.64
N GLY A 34 15.57 -23.99 3.65
CA GLY A 34 16.55 -24.93 3.10
C GLY A 34 17.45 -24.35 2.00
N GLN A 35 17.20 -23.10 1.60
CA GLN A 35 17.94 -22.36 0.58
C GLN A 35 18.18 -20.92 1.03
N ASP A 36 19.22 -20.30 0.46
CA ASP A 36 19.64 -18.91 0.73
C ASP A 36 19.09 -17.89 -0.27
N HIS A 37 18.32 -18.34 -1.25
CA HIS A 37 17.73 -17.48 -2.28
C HIS A 37 16.39 -18.03 -2.78
N ILE A 38 15.57 -17.12 -3.35
CA ILE A 38 14.32 -17.45 -4.01
C ILE A 38 13.96 -16.40 -5.06
N SER A 39 13.17 -16.79 -6.07
CA SER A 39 12.53 -15.90 -7.01
C SER A 39 11.03 -15.86 -6.77
N ILE A 40 10.41 -14.66 -6.89
CA ILE A 40 8.97 -14.50 -6.74
C ILE A 40 8.42 -13.50 -7.76
N ASP A 41 7.30 -13.87 -8.41
CA ASP A 41 6.52 -12.97 -9.25
C ASP A 41 5.47 -12.25 -8.40
N ILE A 42 5.54 -10.92 -8.40
CA ILE A 42 4.59 -10.03 -7.70
C ILE A 42 3.55 -9.39 -8.64
N GLY A 43 3.45 -9.83 -9.88
CA GLY A 43 2.54 -9.27 -10.87
C GLY A 43 1.07 -9.27 -10.44
N HIS A 44 0.67 -10.22 -9.59
CA HIS A 44 -0.67 -10.32 -9.04
C HIS A 44 -0.82 -9.77 -7.62
N SER A 45 0.22 -9.85 -6.79
CA SER A 45 0.18 -9.38 -5.40
C SER A 45 1.58 -9.19 -4.83
N SER A 46 1.84 -8.00 -4.32
CA SER A 46 3.07 -7.69 -3.57
C SER A 46 3.09 -8.25 -2.14
N GLN A 47 1.94 -8.67 -1.60
CA GLN A 47 1.83 -9.18 -0.23
C GLN A 47 2.67 -10.45 0.00
N PHE A 48 2.85 -11.26 -1.04
CA PHE A 48 3.69 -12.46 -0.97
C PHE A 48 5.17 -12.13 -0.74
N LEU A 49 5.66 -11.07 -1.39
CA LEU A 49 7.02 -10.57 -1.14
C LEU A 49 7.16 -10.01 0.28
N SER A 50 6.17 -9.25 0.77
CA SER A 50 6.17 -8.78 2.16
C SER A 50 6.24 -9.93 3.16
N ALA A 51 5.50 -11.01 2.93
CA ALA A 51 5.55 -12.20 3.78
C ALA A 51 6.94 -12.86 3.79
N LEU A 52 7.58 -13.01 2.62
CA LEU A 52 8.93 -13.57 2.50
C LEU A 52 9.98 -12.66 3.14
N LEU A 53 9.91 -11.34 2.96
CA LEU A 53 10.81 -10.37 3.60
C LEU A 53 10.74 -10.49 5.13
N ILE A 54 9.54 -10.49 5.71
CA ILE A 54 9.36 -10.61 7.17
C ILE A 54 9.92 -11.94 7.69
N ALA A 55 9.67 -13.04 6.98
CA ALA A 55 10.11 -14.37 7.37
C ALA A 55 11.60 -14.63 7.12
N SER A 56 12.26 -13.87 6.25
CA SER A 56 13.66 -14.09 5.85
C SER A 56 14.67 -14.01 6.99
N THR A 57 14.32 -13.32 8.10
CA THR A 57 15.14 -13.28 9.32
C THR A 57 15.29 -14.66 10.01
N LEU A 58 14.50 -15.65 9.60
CA LEU A 58 14.60 -17.03 10.06
C LEU A 58 15.67 -17.83 9.31
N SER A 59 16.24 -17.28 8.24
CA SER A 59 17.34 -17.92 7.51
C SER A 59 18.60 -18.01 8.39
N SER A 60 19.33 -19.12 8.28
CA SER A 60 20.63 -19.31 8.93
C SER A 60 21.79 -18.66 8.18
N GLU A 61 21.56 -18.24 6.93
CA GLU A 61 22.53 -17.59 6.05
C GLU A 61 21.93 -16.29 5.48
N ASP A 62 22.75 -15.48 4.80
CA ASP A 62 22.26 -14.32 4.07
C ASP A 62 21.19 -14.78 3.07
N PHE A 63 20.06 -14.09 3.03
CA PHE A 63 18.93 -14.47 2.21
C PHE A 63 18.68 -13.47 1.08
N MET A 64 18.57 -13.98 -0.14
CA MET A 64 18.35 -13.19 -1.34
C MET A 64 16.97 -13.47 -1.95
N ILE A 65 16.21 -12.42 -2.24
CA ILE A 65 14.95 -12.52 -2.97
C ILE A 65 15.11 -11.79 -4.30
N GLN A 66 14.96 -12.52 -5.40
CA GLN A 66 14.84 -11.98 -6.75
C GLN A 66 13.36 -11.77 -7.06
N VAL A 67 13.00 -10.59 -7.55
CA VAL A 67 11.60 -10.21 -7.79
C VAL A 67 11.35 -10.03 -9.27
N GLU A 68 10.26 -10.61 -9.75
CA GLU A 68 9.71 -10.36 -11.08
C GLU A 68 8.46 -9.48 -10.95
N GLY A 69 8.35 -8.46 -11.80
CA GLY A 69 7.27 -7.48 -11.74
C GLY A 69 7.59 -6.25 -10.88
N THR A 70 6.70 -5.28 -10.93
CA THR A 70 6.86 -3.98 -10.24
C THR A 70 5.60 -3.58 -9.47
N HIS A 71 4.62 -4.48 -9.36
CA HIS A 71 3.35 -4.20 -8.72
C HIS A 71 3.49 -3.96 -7.21
N GLY A 72 2.83 -2.93 -6.70
CA GLY A 72 2.68 -2.69 -5.27
C GLY A 72 3.98 -2.36 -4.54
N MET A 73 4.98 -1.78 -5.22
CA MET A 73 6.27 -1.44 -4.60
C MET A 73 6.14 -0.49 -3.42
N ALA A 74 5.14 0.39 -3.37
CA ALA A 74 4.89 1.26 -2.22
C ALA A 74 4.58 0.46 -0.94
N TYR A 75 3.83 -0.64 -1.05
CA TYR A 75 3.55 -1.54 0.09
C TYR A 75 4.79 -2.33 0.52
N ILE A 76 5.67 -2.66 -0.43
CA ILE A 76 6.96 -3.29 -0.11
C ILE A 76 7.87 -2.31 0.63
N GLU A 77 7.92 -1.05 0.21
CA GLU A 77 8.67 0.01 0.89
C GLU A 77 8.15 0.25 2.31
N MET A 78 6.83 0.23 2.50
CA MET A 78 6.22 0.28 3.83
C MET A 78 6.66 -0.90 4.70
N THR A 79 6.67 -2.13 4.14
CA THR A 79 7.16 -3.33 4.84
C THR A 79 8.62 -3.18 5.23
N GLN A 80 9.49 -2.72 4.32
CA GLN A 80 10.92 -2.51 4.60
C GLN A 80 11.14 -1.48 5.70
N LYS A 81 10.48 -0.33 5.64
CA LYS A 81 10.55 0.71 6.66
C LYS A 81 10.08 0.20 8.03
N MET A 82 9.00 -0.57 8.05
CA MET A 82 8.53 -1.21 9.29
C MET A 82 9.57 -2.20 9.84
N MET A 83 10.14 -3.06 9.00
CA MET A 83 11.21 -3.98 9.41
C MET A 83 12.41 -3.22 9.99
N GLU A 84 12.80 -2.10 9.37
CA GLU A 84 13.91 -1.25 9.84
C GLU A 84 13.62 -0.63 11.21
N GLN A 85 12.41 -0.14 11.45
CA GLN A 85 11.99 0.37 12.75
C GLN A 85 12.10 -0.71 13.85
N PHE A 86 11.81 -1.96 13.51
CA PHE A 86 11.98 -3.10 14.41
C PHE A 86 13.40 -3.68 14.40
N GLY A 87 14.36 -3.03 13.74
CA GLY A 87 15.79 -3.34 13.81
C GLY A 87 16.28 -4.34 12.77
N VAL A 88 15.53 -4.61 11.71
CA VAL A 88 15.93 -5.47 10.59
C VAL A 88 16.09 -4.64 9.33
N CYS A 89 17.32 -4.58 8.81
CA CYS A 89 17.66 -3.85 7.59
C CYS A 89 17.53 -4.78 6.37
N VAL A 90 16.86 -4.30 5.34
CA VAL A 90 16.75 -4.95 4.04
C VAL A 90 17.58 -4.17 3.03
N GLU A 91 18.63 -4.78 2.50
CA GLU A 91 19.45 -4.19 1.44
C GLU A 91 18.78 -4.36 0.08
N ARG A 92 19.01 -3.42 -0.83
CA ARG A 92 18.57 -3.51 -2.24
C ARG A 92 19.78 -3.45 -3.17
N PRO A 93 20.43 -4.60 -3.46
CA PRO A 93 21.58 -4.64 -4.36
C PRO A 93 21.22 -4.21 -5.80
N ALA A 94 19.99 -4.47 -6.24
CA ALA A 94 19.41 -4.00 -7.49
C ALA A 94 17.94 -3.64 -7.31
N ALA A 95 17.32 -3.03 -8.33
CA ALA A 95 15.92 -2.61 -8.27
C ALA A 95 14.95 -3.77 -8.01
N ASP A 96 15.30 -4.95 -8.48
CA ASP A 96 14.54 -6.20 -8.42
C ASP A 96 15.12 -7.23 -7.43
N GLN A 97 16.04 -6.81 -6.55
CA GLN A 97 16.71 -7.68 -5.57
C GLN A 97 16.60 -7.14 -4.16
N PHE A 98 16.31 -8.03 -3.23
CA PHE A 98 16.29 -7.76 -1.80
C PHE A 98 17.21 -8.73 -1.09
N ARG A 99 18.06 -8.23 -0.20
CA ARG A 99 18.99 -9.03 0.60
C ARG A 99 18.80 -8.76 2.07
N ILE A 100 18.70 -9.82 2.83
CA ILE A 100 18.63 -9.79 4.29
C ILE A 100 19.87 -10.51 4.83
N CYS A 101 20.76 -9.77 5.48
CA CYS A 101 21.94 -10.36 6.10
C CYS A 101 21.55 -11.23 7.29
N THR A 102 22.22 -12.37 7.41
CA THR A 102 21.99 -13.30 8.52
C THR A 102 22.25 -12.67 9.89
N GLY A 103 21.67 -13.26 10.93
CA GLY A 103 21.89 -12.85 12.33
C GLY A 103 21.08 -11.63 12.78
N GLN A 104 20.34 -10.98 11.90
CA GLN A 104 19.43 -9.92 12.29
C GLN A 104 18.22 -10.50 13.05
N LYS A 105 17.71 -9.74 14.02
CA LYS A 105 16.54 -10.12 14.82
C LYS A 105 15.67 -8.91 15.08
N TYR A 106 14.36 -9.11 15.00
CA TYR A 106 13.41 -8.10 15.43
C TYR A 106 13.57 -7.77 16.90
N ARG A 107 13.44 -6.50 17.24
CA ARG A 107 13.50 -5.98 18.61
C ARG A 107 12.10 -5.58 19.04
N ALA A 108 11.72 -6.01 20.24
CA ALA A 108 10.49 -5.52 20.84
C ALA A 108 10.63 -4.02 21.16
N LEU A 109 9.59 -3.25 20.85
CA LEU A 109 9.49 -1.84 21.16
C LEU A 109 8.02 -1.45 21.36
N ASP A 110 7.79 -0.37 22.10
CA ASP A 110 6.47 0.26 22.14
C ASP A 110 6.27 0.99 20.80
N TYR A 111 5.21 0.62 20.09
CA TYR A 111 4.96 1.12 18.74
C TYR A 111 3.57 1.75 18.66
N GLN A 112 3.51 3.02 18.25
CA GLN A 112 2.26 3.67 17.93
C GLN A 112 1.88 3.35 16.49
N ILE A 113 0.80 2.59 16.31
CA ILE A 113 0.29 2.27 14.98
C ILE A 113 -0.30 3.55 14.37
N GLU A 114 0.06 3.83 13.11
CA GLU A 114 -0.54 4.91 12.35
C GLU A 114 -2.04 4.68 12.13
N PRO A 115 -2.86 5.74 11.99
CA PRO A 115 -4.23 5.62 11.52
C PRO A 115 -4.27 4.95 10.15
N ASP A 116 -5.37 4.27 9.84
CA ASP A 116 -5.63 3.75 8.50
C ASP A 116 -5.89 4.92 7.54
N VAL A 117 -4.87 5.26 6.73
CA VAL A 117 -4.94 6.37 5.76
C VAL A 117 -5.91 6.03 4.63
N SER A 118 -6.06 4.75 4.26
CA SER A 118 -7.05 4.35 3.26
C SER A 118 -8.46 4.70 3.71
N ALA A 119 -8.80 4.42 4.97
CA ALA A 119 -10.08 4.82 5.56
C ALA A 119 -10.20 6.34 5.73
N ALA A 120 -9.11 7.03 6.08
CA ALA A 120 -9.08 8.49 6.19
C ALA A 120 -9.43 9.19 4.88
N CYS A 121 -9.02 8.63 3.74
CA CYS A 121 -9.29 9.17 2.41
C CYS A 121 -10.78 9.32 2.10
N TYR A 122 -11.66 8.50 2.68
CA TYR A 122 -13.12 8.68 2.53
C TYR A 122 -13.60 9.97 3.16
N PHE A 123 -13.05 10.35 4.31
CA PHE A 123 -13.37 11.61 4.96
C PHE A 123 -12.79 12.80 4.21
N TYR A 124 -11.55 12.70 3.74
CA TYR A 124 -10.94 13.75 2.92
C TYR A 124 -11.70 13.97 1.60
N ALA A 125 -12.22 12.93 0.99
CA ALA A 125 -13.04 13.02 -0.22
C ALA A 125 -14.35 13.84 0.00
N MET A 126 -14.83 13.97 1.24
CA MET A 126 -15.99 14.82 1.57
C MET A 126 -15.68 16.30 1.42
N THR A 127 -14.41 16.72 1.56
CA THR A 127 -14.01 18.13 1.48
C THR A 127 -14.42 18.79 0.17
N PRO A 128 -14.02 18.31 -1.03
CA PRO A 128 -14.45 18.89 -2.28
C PRO A 128 -15.96 18.73 -2.55
N LEU A 129 -16.59 17.65 -2.06
CA LEU A 129 -18.01 17.40 -2.29
C LEU A 129 -18.92 18.31 -1.48
N LEU A 130 -18.56 18.57 -0.22
CA LEU A 130 -19.42 19.30 0.73
C LEU A 130 -18.99 20.75 0.93
N GLY A 131 -17.79 21.12 0.44
CA GLY A 131 -17.23 22.45 0.64
C GLY A 131 -16.85 22.75 2.09
N ILE A 132 -16.52 21.72 2.88
CA ILE A 132 -16.16 21.84 4.30
C ILE A 132 -14.72 21.42 4.53
N PRO A 133 -14.01 22.05 5.48
CA PRO A 133 -12.70 21.55 5.91
C PRO A 133 -12.83 20.24 6.66
N VAL A 134 -11.90 19.32 6.41
CA VAL A 134 -11.80 18.04 7.12
C VAL A 134 -10.38 17.85 7.64
N CYS A 135 -10.24 17.54 8.92
CA CYS A 135 -8.99 17.11 9.53
C CYS A 135 -9.17 15.69 10.07
N VAL A 136 -8.28 14.79 9.71
CA VAL A 136 -8.22 13.44 10.31
C VAL A 136 -7.04 13.41 11.26
N GLU A 137 -7.33 13.13 12.54
CA GLU A 137 -6.33 13.13 13.60
C GLU A 137 -5.24 12.08 13.35
N HIS A 138 -4.00 12.45 13.63
CA HIS A 138 -2.82 11.61 13.53
C HIS A 138 -2.47 11.11 12.10
N VAL A 139 -3.13 11.59 11.06
CA VAL A 139 -2.67 11.42 9.68
C VAL A 139 -1.63 12.50 9.39
N HIS A 140 -0.46 12.11 8.89
CA HIS A 140 0.65 13.00 8.59
C HIS A 140 1.19 12.72 7.18
N PHE A 141 1.79 13.72 6.52
CA PHE A 141 2.39 13.53 5.19
C PHE A 141 3.58 12.56 5.19
N GLU A 142 4.24 12.38 6.35
CA GLU A 142 5.32 11.43 6.54
C GLU A 142 4.83 9.98 6.78
N SER A 143 3.54 9.72 6.67
CA SER A 143 2.96 8.38 6.81
C SER A 143 3.70 7.36 5.94
N LEU A 144 3.90 6.16 6.47
CA LEU A 144 4.46 5.03 5.72
C LEU A 144 3.47 4.50 4.67
N GLN A 145 2.18 4.83 4.81
CA GLN A 145 1.11 4.37 3.92
C GLN A 145 1.08 5.21 2.64
N GLY A 146 1.22 4.55 1.48
CA GLY A 146 1.23 5.23 0.18
C GLY A 146 -0.04 6.01 -0.14
N ASP A 147 -1.16 5.67 0.51
CA ASP A 147 -2.46 6.32 0.31
C ASP A 147 -2.50 7.80 0.74
N VAL A 148 -1.50 8.27 1.49
CA VAL A 148 -1.32 9.71 1.77
C VAL A 148 -1.19 10.52 0.47
N GLU A 149 -0.72 9.94 -0.63
CA GLU A 149 -0.67 10.57 -1.96
C GLU A 149 -2.05 11.03 -2.44
N PHE A 150 -3.14 10.44 -1.94
CA PHE A 150 -4.48 10.88 -2.27
C PHE A 150 -4.76 12.35 -1.86
N LEU A 151 -4.13 12.84 -0.80
CA LEU A 151 -4.21 14.25 -0.40
C LEU A 151 -3.60 15.14 -1.49
N HIS A 152 -2.45 14.77 -2.06
CA HIS A 152 -1.84 15.51 -3.18
C HIS A 152 -2.68 15.43 -4.47
N ILE A 153 -3.41 14.34 -4.67
CA ILE A 153 -4.39 14.23 -5.76
C ILE A 153 -5.52 15.27 -5.56
N LEU A 154 -6.06 15.36 -4.35
CA LEU A 154 -7.10 16.35 -4.02
C LEU A 154 -6.58 17.80 -4.13
N GLU A 155 -5.30 18.06 -3.82
CA GLU A 155 -4.67 19.37 -4.08
C GLU A 155 -4.63 19.69 -5.58
N LYS A 156 -4.27 18.76 -6.43
CA LYS A 156 -4.31 18.92 -7.90
C LYS A 156 -5.73 19.19 -8.42
N MET A 157 -6.75 18.74 -7.69
CA MET A 157 -8.17 19.04 -7.99
C MET A 157 -8.64 20.37 -7.45
N GLY A 158 -7.80 21.11 -6.71
CA GLY A 158 -8.08 22.48 -6.21
C GLY A 158 -8.24 22.61 -4.71
N CYS A 159 -8.19 21.54 -3.94
CA CYS A 159 -8.13 21.58 -2.48
C CYS A 159 -6.78 22.12 -2.00
N SER A 160 -6.65 22.40 -0.70
CA SER A 160 -5.37 22.74 -0.06
C SER A 160 -5.19 21.89 1.19
N ALA A 161 -4.10 21.14 1.26
CA ALA A 161 -3.74 20.32 2.40
C ALA A 161 -2.68 21.00 3.27
N GLN A 162 -2.85 20.96 4.59
CA GLN A 162 -1.97 21.60 5.56
C GLN A 162 -1.66 20.66 6.71
N GLU A 163 -0.38 20.49 7.00
CA GLU A 163 0.06 19.78 8.20
C GLU A 163 -0.29 20.59 9.44
N THR A 164 -0.87 19.96 10.44
CA THR A 164 -1.19 20.54 11.75
C THR A 164 -0.68 19.67 12.88
N GLU A 165 -0.66 20.15 14.11
CA GLU A 165 -0.29 19.35 15.28
C GLU A 165 -1.20 18.11 15.48
N ASN A 166 -2.42 18.18 15.00
CA ASN A 166 -3.42 17.13 15.19
C ASN A 166 -3.50 16.16 14.00
N GLY A 167 -2.90 16.49 12.86
CA GLY A 167 -3.01 15.75 11.62
C GLY A 167 -3.12 16.63 10.40
N VAL A 168 -3.39 16.09 9.23
CA VAL A 168 -3.55 16.89 8.01
C VAL A 168 -4.96 17.45 7.91
N LEU A 169 -5.03 18.79 7.78
CA LEU A 169 -6.25 19.52 7.49
C LEU A 169 -6.37 19.73 5.98
N LEU A 170 -7.44 19.24 5.37
CA LEU A 170 -7.78 19.50 3.98
C LEU A 170 -8.85 20.59 3.91
N LEU A 171 -8.57 21.65 3.15
CA LEU A 171 -9.47 22.78 2.89
C LEU A 171 -10.10 22.63 1.51
N PRO A 172 -11.38 23.02 1.34
CA PRO A 172 -12.03 22.99 0.04
C PRO A 172 -11.42 24.01 -0.93
N PRO A 173 -11.65 23.86 -2.26
CA PRO A 173 -11.23 24.84 -3.25
C PRO A 173 -11.69 26.26 -2.91
N ALA A 174 -10.84 27.24 -3.21
CA ALA A 174 -11.15 28.66 -2.97
C ALA A 174 -12.39 29.09 -3.79
N GLY A 175 -13.33 29.79 -3.14
CA GLY A 175 -14.56 30.28 -3.77
C GLY A 175 -15.83 29.48 -3.43
N GLN A 176 -15.69 28.36 -2.71
CA GLN A 176 -16.84 27.71 -2.09
C GLN A 176 -17.30 28.53 -0.89
N THR A 177 -18.50 29.09 -0.96
CA THR A 177 -19.09 29.81 0.16
C THR A 177 -19.99 28.91 0.99
N ASP A 178 -20.03 29.10 2.30
CA ASP A 178 -20.87 28.40 3.30
C ASP A 178 -22.39 28.42 2.99
N THR A 179 -22.81 28.98 1.88
CA THR A 179 -24.20 29.13 1.51
C THR A 179 -24.68 28.07 0.54
N GLY A 180 -24.74 26.84 0.98
CA GLY A 180 -25.63 25.72 0.66
C GLY A 180 -26.18 25.47 -0.77
N THR A 181 -25.75 26.17 -1.81
CA THR A 181 -26.34 26.06 -3.16
C THR A 181 -25.36 26.22 -4.33
N GLN A 182 -24.06 26.37 -4.09
CA GLN A 182 -23.08 26.32 -5.19
C GLN A 182 -22.39 24.96 -5.23
N VAL A 183 -22.42 24.35 -6.40
CA VAL A 183 -21.67 23.12 -6.73
C VAL A 183 -20.18 23.37 -6.45
N PRO A 184 -19.49 22.47 -5.74
CA PRO A 184 -18.06 22.57 -5.53
C PRO A 184 -17.32 22.77 -6.85
N ALA A 185 -16.53 23.83 -6.98
CA ALA A 185 -15.72 24.08 -8.16
C ALA A 185 -14.34 23.43 -7.98
N PHE A 186 -14.27 22.10 -8.02
CA PHE A 186 -13.01 21.40 -8.12
C PHE A 186 -12.84 20.81 -9.53
N HIS A 187 -11.61 20.62 -9.94
CA HIS A 187 -11.27 20.29 -11.31
C HIS A 187 -11.01 18.80 -11.51
N GLY A 188 -11.42 18.27 -12.67
CA GLY A 188 -10.96 16.95 -13.12
C GLY A 188 -9.48 17.00 -13.49
N ILE A 189 -8.81 15.86 -13.34
CA ILE A 189 -7.36 15.72 -13.56
C ILE A 189 -7.03 14.46 -14.34
N THR A 190 -5.84 14.43 -14.92
CA THR A 190 -5.22 13.17 -15.39
C THR A 190 -4.17 12.75 -14.37
N VAL A 191 -4.30 11.54 -13.82
CA VAL A 191 -3.45 11.05 -12.72
C VAL A 191 -3.13 9.57 -12.87
N ASP A 192 -1.89 9.20 -12.60
CA ASP A 192 -1.47 7.82 -12.38
C ASP A 192 -1.66 7.49 -10.89
N MET A 193 -2.39 6.41 -10.61
CA MET A 193 -2.70 5.96 -9.25
C MET A 193 -2.04 4.62 -8.89
N SER A 194 -0.97 4.26 -9.57
CA SER A 194 -0.26 3.01 -9.27
C SER A 194 0.33 2.96 -7.84
N SER A 195 0.65 4.11 -7.24
CA SER A 195 1.18 4.23 -5.87
C SER A 195 0.12 4.23 -4.77
N CYS A 196 -1.13 4.59 -5.09
CA CYS A 196 -2.26 4.65 -4.15
C CYS A 196 -3.53 4.03 -4.76
N SER A 197 -3.38 2.86 -5.34
CA SER A 197 -4.41 2.21 -6.14
C SER A 197 -5.69 1.86 -5.37
N ASP A 198 -5.61 1.73 -4.07
CA ASP A 198 -6.78 1.48 -3.22
C ASP A 198 -7.75 2.68 -3.19
N GLN A 199 -7.25 3.89 -3.50
CA GLN A 199 -8.05 5.11 -3.56
C GLN A 199 -8.71 5.38 -4.93
N VAL A 200 -8.52 4.50 -5.90
CA VAL A 200 -9.10 4.65 -7.25
C VAL A 200 -10.62 4.78 -7.20
N ILE A 201 -11.28 3.94 -6.40
CA ILE A 201 -12.75 3.98 -6.27
C ILE A 201 -13.20 5.24 -5.53
N THR A 202 -12.45 5.69 -4.55
CA THR A 202 -12.70 6.97 -3.84
C THR A 202 -12.63 8.14 -4.81
N LEU A 203 -11.57 8.21 -5.65
CA LEU A 203 -11.46 9.24 -6.68
C LEU A 203 -12.57 9.13 -7.72
N ALA A 204 -12.89 7.93 -8.19
CA ALA A 204 -13.96 7.70 -9.15
C ALA A 204 -15.33 8.14 -8.62
N ALA A 205 -15.58 8.02 -7.31
CA ALA A 205 -16.82 8.45 -6.69
C ALA A 205 -16.99 9.99 -6.67
N ILE A 206 -15.90 10.74 -6.57
CA ILE A 206 -15.96 12.22 -6.57
C ILE A 206 -15.79 12.83 -7.96
N ALA A 207 -15.14 12.14 -8.89
CA ALA A 207 -14.87 12.62 -10.24
C ALA A 207 -16.10 13.15 -11.01
N PRO A 208 -17.32 12.54 -10.91
CA PRO A 208 -18.51 13.06 -11.61
C PRO A 208 -18.96 14.45 -11.16
N PHE A 209 -18.48 14.93 -10.02
CA PHE A 209 -18.83 16.24 -9.47
C PHE A 209 -17.81 17.34 -9.83
N ALA A 210 -16.70 16.98 -10.48
CA ALA A 210 -15.72 17.92 -10.97
C ALA A 210 -16.25 18.72 -12.18
N ASP A 211 -15.69 19.91 -12.43
CA ASP A 211 -16.08 20.79 -13.55
C ASP A 211 -15.51 20.32 -14.91
N SER A 212 -14.64 19.34 -14.90
CA SER A 212 -13.94 18.79 -16.08
C SER A 212 -13.68 17.29 -15.93
N PRO A 213 -13.39 16.56 -17.04
CA PRO A 213 -13.17 15.13 -16.98
C PRO A 213 -11.94 14.73 -16.14
N THR A 214 -12.07 13.62 -15.42
CA THR A 214 -10.96 12.97 -14.73
C THR A 214 -10.53 11.72 -15.50
N CYS A 215 -9.22 11.55 -15.72
CA CYS A 215 -8.63 10.36 -16.33
C CYS A 215 -7.68 9.69 -15.33
N ILE A 216 -7.98 8.42 -14.99
CA ILE A 216 -7.19 7.62 -14.04
C ILE A 216 -6.41 6.57 -14.83
N THR A 217 -5.10 6.48 -14.60
CA THR A 217 -4.18 5.54 -15.25
C THR A 217 -3.40 4.72 -14.22
N GLY A 218 -2.64 3.72 -14.66
CA GLY A 218 -1.80 2.90 -13.79
C GLY A 218 -2.56 1.87 -12.94
N ILE A 219 -3.82 1.55 -13.26
CA ILE A 219 -4.74 0.83 -12.38
C ILE A 219 -5.14 -0.58 -12.87
N GLY A 220 -4.49 -1.11 -13.91
CA GLY A 220 -4.88 -2.42 -14.48
C GLY A 220 -4.89 -3.58 -13.48
N HIS A 221 -4.02 -3.52 -12.48
CA HIS A 221 -3.85 -4.55 -11.45
C HIS A 221 -4.99 -4.63 -10.42
N ILE A 222 -5.80 -3.58 -10.25
CA ILE A 222 -6.91 -3.60 -9.26
C ILE A 222 -8.04 -4.56 -9.63
N ARG A 223 -8.00 -5.14 -10.84
CA ARG A 223 -8.88 -6.24 -11.23
C ARG A 223 -8.58 -7.55 -10.53
N PHE A 224 -7.36 -7.71 -10.01
CA PHE A 224 -6.85 -8.94 -9.40
C PHE A 224 -6.71 -8.85 -7.88
N GLN A 225 -7.25 -7.80 -7.27
CA GLN A 225 -7.30 -7.65 -5.81
C GLN A 225 -8.44 -8.49 -5.19
N GLU A 226 -9.02 -8.09 -4.06
CA GLU A 226 -10.11 -8.82 -3.38
C GLU A 226 -11.36 -8.96 -4.27
N SER A 227 -11.51 -8.04 -5.25
CA SER A 227 -12.55 -8.06 -6.27
C SER A 227 -12.06 -7.37 -7.54
N ASP A 228 -12.70 -7.63 -8.69
CA ASP A 228 -12.51 -6.78 -9.86
C ASP A 228 -13.16 -5.42 -9.59
N ARG A 229 -12.31 -4.40 -9.40
CA ARG A 229 -12.74 -3.04 -9.03
C ARG A 229 -13.00 -2.13 -10.24
N ILE A 230 -12.91 -2.64 -11.48
CA ILE A 230 -13.11 -1.85 -12.71
C ILE A 230 -14.39 -2.26 -13.43
#